data_d044a92c7979269c4001efd3d8218265
#
_entry.id   d044a92c7979269c4001efd3d8218265
#
_cell.length_a   1.000
_cell.length_b   1.000
_cell.length_c   1.000
_cell.angle_alpha   90.00
_cell.angle_beta   90.00
_cell.angle_gamma   90.00
#
_symmetry.space_group_name_H-M   'P 1'
#
loop_
_entity.id
_entity.type
_entity.pdbx_description
1 polymer ?
#
loop_
_entity_poly.entity_id
_entity_poly.type
_entity_poly.pdbx_seq_one_letter_code
_entity_poly.pdbx_strand_id
1 'polypeptide(L)'
;MSNHDDLAFDLRPIRHRDCQAIWDILKDPQVQTFNDYDADITKGNVYDFIQGDIERFYNQQGIRLVIVLRSSGQVIGSVGIFNIIDGQGMLGFELSSQYFGKGIMQKVLDMLFEKLTTFVPAPLNSVLALVNQNNSASIKLLTKCGFQEHDAHWVKYVS
;
A
#
# COMPACT_ATOMS: atom_id res chain seq x y z
N MET A 1 -23.29 17.75 -8.74
CA MET A 1 -22.74 17.31 -7.45
C MET A 1 -21.39 16.65 -7.67
N SER A 2 -20.38 17.12 -7.00
CA SER A 2 -19.03 16.59 -7.11
C SER A 2 -18.95 15.25 -6.38
N ASN A 3 -18.33 14.23 -7.01
CA ASN A 3 -18.11 12.93 -6.40
C ASN A 3 -16.86 12.90 -5.52
N HIS A 4 -16.23 14.06 -5.27
CA HIS A 4 -14.99 14.12 -4.49
C HIS A 4 -15.17 13.63 -3.05
N ASP A 5 -16.30 13.95 -2.44
CA ASP A 5 -16.58 13.56 -1.05
C ASP A 5 -16.79 12.05 -0.90
N ASP A 6 -17.33 11.40 -1.95
CA ASP A 6 -17.57 9.96 -1.96
C ASP A 6 -16.27 9.15 -1.97
N LEU A 7 -15.16 9.77 -2.38
CA LEU A 7 -13.85 9.13 -2.45
C LEU A 7 -12.92 9.58 -1.31
N ALA A 8 -13.43 10.35 -0.37
CA ALA A 8 -12.66 10.71 0.82
C ALA A 8 -12.34 9.44 1.63
N PHE A 9 -11.12 9.33 2.08
CA PHE A 9 -10.65 8.14 2.78
C PHE A 9 -9.83 8.50 4.02
N ASP A 10 -9.69 7.51 4.91
CA ASP A 10 -8.78 7.54 6.03
C ASP A 10 -7.78 6.39 5.91
N LEU A 11 -6.62 6.54 6.53
CA LEU A 11 -5.62 5.50 6.67
C LEU A 11 -5.55 5.08 8.14
N ARG A 12 -5.56 3.79 8.40
CA ARG A 12 -5.35 3.25 9.75
C ARG A 12 -4.57 1.94 9.69
N PRO A 13 -3.89 1.55 10.78
CA PRO A 13 -3.19 0.27 10.80
C PRO A 13 -4.14 -0.90 10.53
N ILE A 14 -3.64 -1.89 9.78
CA ILE A 14 -4.38 -3.11 9.46
C ILE A 14 -4.63 -3.93 10.73
N ARG A 15 -5.75 -4.63 10.76
CA ARG A 15 -6.18 -5.49 11.86
C ARG A 15 -6.70 -6.81 11.30
N HIS A 16 -6.78 -7.83 12.15
CA HIS A 16 -7.30 -9.14 11.72
C HIS A 16 -8.71 -9.07 11.16
N ARG A 17 -9.55 -8.17 11.65
CA ARG A 17 -10.91 -7.97 11.13
C ARG A 17 -10.95 -7.50 9.67
N ASP A 18 -9.83 -7.05 9.13
CA ASP A 18 -9.73 -6.61 7.73
C ASP A 18 -9.46 -7.77 6.77
N CYS A 19 -9.29 -8.99 7.29
CA CYS A 19 -8.89 -10.15 6.52
C CYS A 19 -9.82 -10.43 5.33
N GLN A 20 -11.13 -10.39 5.54
CA GLN A 20 -12.09 -10.65 4.46
C GLN A 20 -11.99 -9.61 3.36
N ALA A 21 -11.94 -8.33 3.73
CA ALA A 21 -11.86 -7.24 2.75
C ALA A 21 -10.57 -7.33 1.93
N ILE A 22 -9.45 -7.59 2.59
CA ILE A 22 -8.16 -7.72 1.89
C ILE A 22 -8.15 -8.96 0.99
N TRP A 23 -8.67 -10.09 1.47
CA TRP A 23 -8.77 -11.29 0.63
C TRP A 23 -9.61 -11.03 -0.61
N ASP A 24 -10.76 -10.37 -0.47
CA ASP A 24 -11.62 -10.01 -1.60
C ASP A 24 -10.87 -9.17 -2.64
N ILE A 25 -9.99 -8.28 -2.19
CA ILE A 25 -9.17 -7.47 -3.07
C ILE A 25 -8.11 -8.33 -3.77
N LEU A 26 -7.36 -9.13 -3.01
CA LEU A 26 -6.22 -9.87 -3.53
C LEU A 26 -6.61 -11.05 -4.42
N LYS A 27 -7.81 -11.61 -4.25
CA LYS A 27 -8.28 -12.70 -5.12
C LYS A 27 -8.83 -12.22 -6.46
N ASP A 28 -9.02 -10.91 -6.62
CA ASP A 28 -9.50 -10.32 -7.88
C ASP A 28 -8.40 -10.46 -8.96
N PRO A 29 -8.70 -11.12 -10.10
CA PRO A 29 -7.71 -11.28 -11.18
C PRO A 29 -7.15 -9.96 -11.70
N GLN A 30 -7.95 -8.88 -11.68
CA GLN A 30 -7.48 -7.57 -12.13
C GLN A 30 -6.43 -6.99 -11.18
N VAL A 31 -6.55 -7.27 -9.89
CA VAL A 31 -5.55 -6.86 -8.89
C VAL A 31 -4.30 -7.73 -9.02
N GLN A 32 -4.47 -9.03 -9.22
CA GLN A 32 -3.36 -9.98 -9.36
C GLN A 32 -2.47 -9.69 -10.58
N THR A 33 -3.03 -9.08 -11.63
CA THR A 33 -2.27 -8.69 -12.81
C THR A 33 -1.12 -7.75 -12.47
N PHE A 34 -1.29 -6.90 -11.44
CA PHE A 34 -0.31 -5.88 -11.06
C PHE A 34 0.51 -6.25 -9.83
N ASN A 35 0.20 -7.37 -9.18
CA ASN A 35 0.86 -7.82 -7.97
C ASN A 35 1.27 -9.27 -8.10
N ASP A 36 2.37 -9.66 -7.45
CA ASP A 36 2.92 -11.02 -7.50
C ASP A 36 2.23 -11.93 -6.47
N TYR A 37 0.90 -11.94 -6.47
CA TYR A 37 0.14 -12.86 -5.63
C TYR A 37 -0.31 -14.07 -6.43
N ASP A 38 -0.28 -15.24 -5.79
CA ASP A 38 -0.79 -16.45 -6.40
C ASP A 38 -2.29 -16.38 -6.66
N ALA A 39 -2.73 -16.92 -7.81
CA ALA A 39 -4.15 -16.99 -8.15
C ALA A 39 -4.95 -17.75 -7.10
N ASP A 40 -4.28 -18.67 -6.38
CA ASP A 40 -4.91 -19.54 -5.38
C ASP A 40 -4.78 -19.00 -3.95
N ILE A 41 -4.55 -17.70 -3.79
CA ILE A 41 -4.45 -17.10 -2.46
C ILE A 41 -5.70 -17.42 -1.62
N THR A 42 -5.48 -17.93 -0.42
CA THR A 42 -6.58 -18.28 0.50
C THR A 42 -6.77 -17.21 1.55
N LYS A 43 -7.93 -17.24 2.19
CA LYS A 43 -8.19 -16.35 3.33
C LYS A 43 -7.20 -16.60 4.48
N GLY A 44 -6.81 -17.88 4.68
CA GLY A 44 -5.78 -18.24 5.67
C GLY A 44 -4.43 -17.63 5.36
N ASN A 45 -4.04 -17.58 4.08
CA ASN A 45 -2.80 -16.89 3.68
C ASN A 45 -2.85 -15.41 4.04
N VAL A 46 -4.00 -14.77 3.80
CA VAL A 46 -4.16 -13.35 4.10
C VAL A 46 -4.11 -13.11 5.61
N TYR A 47 -4.73 -13.99 6.40
CA TYR A 47 -4.64 -13.90 7.85
C TYR A 47 -3.19 -13.92 8.32
N ASP A 48 -2.37 -14.82 7.76
CA ASP A 48 -0.96 -14.92 8.11
C ASP A 48 -0.18 -13.69 7.67
N PHE A 49 -0.50 -13.11 6.51
CA PHE A 49 0.12 -11.85 6.07
C PHE A 49 -0.18 -10.72 7.04
N ILE A 50 -1.42 -10.61 7.49
CA ILE A 50 -1.83 -9.58 8.45
C ILE A 50 -1.12 -9.78 9.80
N GLN A 51 -1.03 -11.02 10.26
CA GLN A 51 -0.30 -11.33 11.49
C GLN A 51 1.16 -10.87 11.37
N GLY A 52 1.80 -11.14 10.23
CA GLY A 52 3.15 -10.69 9.97
C GLY A 52 3.27 -9.16 9.95
N ASP A 53 2.30 -8.46 9.36
CA ASP A 53 2.27 -7.00 9.35
C ASP A 53 2.18 -6.43 10.77
N ILE A 54 1.34 -7.02 11.62
CA ILE A 54 1.18 -6.59 13.00
C ILE A 54 2.48 -6.80 13.78
N GLU A 55 3.12 -7.96 13.62
CA GLU A 55 4.40 -8.25 14.27
C GLU A 55 5.50 -7.30 13.82
N ARG A 56 5.59 -7.00 12.52
CA ARG A 56 6.58 -6.03 12.00
C ARG A 56 6.39 -4.65 12.60
N PHE A 57 5.15 -4.23 12.82
CA PHE A 57 4.89 -2.95 13.47
C PHE A 57 5.45 -2.92 14.90
N TYR A 58 5.16 -3.95 15.69
CA TYR A 58 5.67 -4.02 17.06
C TYR A 58 7.19 -4.10 17.11
N ASN A 59 7.81 -4.73 16.13
CA ASN A 59 9.27 -4.85 16.03
C ASN A 59 9.93 -3.67 15.33
N GLN A 60 9.16 -2.63 14.97
CA GLN A 60 9.65 -1.43 14.29
C GLN A 60 10.27 -1.74 12.91
N GLN A 61 9.77 -2.76 12.25
CA GLN A 61 10.26 -3.22 10.94
C GLN A 61 9.34 -2.87 9.79
N GLY A 62 8.18 -2.32 10.06
CA GLY A 62 7.25 -1.94 9.01
C GLY A 62 5.88 -1.58 9.52
N ILE A 63 5.03 -1.17 8.60
CA ILE A 63 3.61 -0.91 8.88
C ILE A 63 2.79 -1.18 7.62
N ARG A 64 1.59 -1.69 7.80
CA ARG A 64 0.58 -1.73 6.76
C ARG A 64 -0.64 -0.93 7.22
N LEU A 65 -1.07 -0.02 6.36
CA LEU A 65 -2.27 0.80 6.58
C LEU A 65 -3.35 0.35 5.60
N VAL A 66 -4.59 0.27 6.08
CA VAL A 66 -5.73 0.05 5.18
C VAL A 66 -6.32 1.40 4.79
N ILE A 67 -6.84 1.45 3.56
CA ILE A 67 -7.51 2.60 2.98
C ILE A 67 -9.00 2.42 3.19
N VAL A 68 -9.61 3.29 3.96
CA VAL A 68 -11.02 3.15 4.37
C VAL A 68 -11.83 4.32 3.82
N LEU A 69 -12.86 4.04 3.02
CA LEU A 69 -13.77 5.08 2.55
C LEU A 69 -14.57 5.65 3.73
N ARG A 70 -14.61 6.97 3.87
CA ARG A 70 -15.38 7.61 4.93
C ARG A 70 -16.86 7.40 4.79
N SER A 71 -17.37 7.41 3.54
CA SER A 71 -18.79 7.31 3.28
C SER A 71 -19.41 5.99 3.73
N SER A 72 -18.66 4.88 3.64
CA SER A 72 -19.18 3.53 3.88
C SER A 72 -18.44 2.76 4.96
N GLY A 73 -17.23 3.18 5.33
CA GLY A 73 -16.35 2.40 6.19
C GLY A 73 -15.73 1.20 5.49
N GLN A 74 -15.87 1.10 4.16
CA GLN A 74 -15.35 -0.03 3.40
C GLN A 74 -13.83 0.10 3.22
N VAL A 75 -13.12 -1.00 3.45
CA VAL A 75 -11.69 -1.11 3.13
C VAL A 75 -11.57 -1.37 1.63
N ILE A 76 -10.87 -0.47 0.93
CA ILE A 76 -10.73 -0.53 -0.53
C ILE A 76 -9.30 -0.82 -0.99
N GLY A 77 -8.36 -0.90 -0.08
CA GLY A 77 -6.97 -1.19 -0.42
C GLY A 77 -6.08 -1.12 0.79
N SER A 78 -4.79 -1.22 0.54
CA SER A 78 -3.78 -1.05 1.59
C SER A 78 -2.49 -0.48 1.01
N VAL A 79 -1.67 0.08 1.89
CA VAL A 79 -0.35 0.59 1.58
C VAL A 79 0.56 0.27 2.76
N GLY A 80 1.81 -0.10 2.47
CA GLY A 80 2.74 -0.42 3.55
C GLY A 80 4.17 -0.11 3.21
N ILE A 81 4.96 0.02 4.26
CA ILE A 81 6.41 0.10 4.19
C ILE A 81 6.96 -1.02 5.05
N PHE A 82 7.76 -1.90 4.46
CA PHE A 82 8.19 -3.15 5.08
C PHE A 82 9.71 -3.25 5.12
N ASN A 83 10.20 -4.23 5.87
CA ASN A 83 11.62 -4.60 5.90
C ASN A 83 12.50 -3.38 6.15
N ILE A 84 12.12 -2.56 7.13
CA ILE A 84 12.87 -1.37 7.47
C ILE A 84 14.18 -1.79 8.13
N ILE A 85 15.30 -1.54 7.45
CA ILE A 85 16.64 -1.86 7.91
C ILE A 85 17.53 -0.65 7.58
N ASP A 86 18.24 -0.15 8.58
CA ASP A 86 19.19 0.95 8.41
C ASP A 86 18.58 2.18 7.71
N GLY A 87 17.34 2.49 8.03
CA GLY A 87 16.65 3.66 7.47
C GLY A 87 16.07 3.47 6.09
N GLN A 88 16.08 2.25 5.55
CA GLN A 88 15.51 1.96 4.24
C GLN A 88 14.36 0.97 4.38
N GLY A 89 13.22 1.28 3.76
CA GLY A 89 12.06 0.42 3.73
C GLY A 89 11.61 0.14 2.31
N MET A 90 10.71 -0.83 2.15
CA MET A 90 10.13 -1.21 0.87
C MET A 90 8.65 -0.85 0.84
N LEU A 91 8.22 -0.19 -0.23
CA LEU A 91 6.83 0.20 -0.44
C LEU A 91 6.06 -0.93 -1.14
N GLY A 92 4.86 -1.22 -0.64
CA GLY A 92 3.91 -2.08 -1.32
C GLY A 92 2.52 -1.50 -1.19
N PHE A 93 1.67 -1.73 -2.18
CA PHE A 93 0.28 -1.25 -2.14
C PHE A 93 -0.61 -2.08 -3.04
N GLU A 94 -1.88 -2.17 -2.69
CA GLU A 94 -2.94 -2.73 -3.52
C GLU A 94 -4.22 -1.91 -3.38
N LEU A 95 -5.05 -1.95 -4.43
CA LEU A 95 -6.30 -1.22 -4.47
C LEU A 95 -7.36 -2.09 -5.14
N SER A 96 -8.58 -2.07 -4.62
CA SER A 96 -9.71 -2.72 -5.26
C SER A 96 -9.88 -2.21 -6.69
N SER A 97 -10.14 -3.12 -7.65
CA SER A 97 -10.23 -2.79 -9.06
C SER A 97 -11.36 -1.79 -9.37
N GLN A 98 -12.40 -1.75 -8.53
CA GLN A 98 -13.49 -0.79 -8.67
C GLN A 98 -13.03 0.66 -8.55
N TYR A 99 -11.86 0.88 -7.96
CA TYR A 99 -11.33 2.22 -7.68
C TYR A 99 -10.10 2.56 -8.52
N PHE A 100 -9.77 1.73 -9.51
CA PHE A 100 -8.68 2.00 -10.44
C PHE A 100 -8.97 3.26 -11.27
N GLY A 101 -7.90 3.99 -11.62
CA GLY A 101 -8.00 5.13 -12.52
C GLY A 101 -8.64 6.39 -11.96
N LYS A 102 -8.83 6.47 -10.64
CA LYS A 102 -9.47 7.62 -9.97
C LYS A 102 -8.48 8.50 -9.21
N GLY A 103 -7.19 8.20 -9.28
CA GLY A 103 -6.15 8.95 -8.58
C GLY A 103 -6.10 8.72 -7.07
N ILE A 104 -6.77 7.71 -6.56
CA ILE A 104 -6.83 7.45 -5.12
C ILE A 104 -5.46 7.08 -4.57
N MET A 105 -4.74 6.15 -5.23
CA MET A 105 -3.45 5.70 -4.70
C MET A 105 -2.42 6.83 -4.68
N GLN A 106 -2.44 7.75 -5.63
CA GLN A 106 -1.57 8.92 -5.58
C GLN A 106 -1.84 9.75 -4.32
N LYS A 107 -3.11 9.99 -4.00
CA LYS A 107 -3.49 10.72 -2.78
C LYS A 107 -3.07 9.97 -1.52
N VAL A 108 -3.20 8.64 -1.54
CA VAL A 108 -2.76 7.77 -0.43
C VAL A 108 -1.27 7.91 -0.20
N LEU A 109 -0.47 7.81 -1.26
CA LEU A 109 0.98 7.93 -1.16
C LEU A 109 1.40 9.34 -0.72
N ASP A 110 0.75 10.37 -1.27
CA ASP A 110 1.01 11.74 -0.85
C ASP A 110 0.75 11.91 0.66
N MET A 111 -0.35 11.38 1.16
CA MET A 111 -0.68 11.43 2.59
C MET A 111 0.32 10.65 3.43
N LEU A 112 0.70 9.44 2.99
CA LEU A 112 1.67 8.61 3.68
C LEU A 112 3.00 9.32 3.85
N PHE A 113 3.54 9.89 2.76
CA PHE A 113 4.84 10.54 2.78
C PHE A 113 4.80 11.89 3.50
N GLU A 114 3.69 12.60 3.46
CA GLU A 114 3.52 13.84 4.21
C GLU A 114 3.52 13.60 5.73
N LYS A 115 2.92 12.48 6.16
CA LYS A 115 2.79 12.12 7.58
C LYS A 115 3.64 10.90 7.95
N LEU A 116 4.79 10.75 7.31
CA LEU A 116 5.60 9.55 7.42
C LEU A 116 6.01 9.25 8.86
N THR A 117 6.43 10.26 9.62
CA THR A 117 6.83 10.08 11.02
C THR A 117 5.67 9.72 11.94
N THR A 118 4.45 10.05 11.55
CA THR A 118 3.24 9.68 12.31
C THR A 118 2.91 8.20 12.11
N PHE A 119 3.05 7.70 10.87
CA PHE A 119 2.62 6.35 10.54
C PHE A 119 3.71 5.29 10.75
N VAL A 120 4.95 5.61 10.39
CA VAL A 120 6.03 4.63 10.35
C VAL A 120 6.72 4.54 11.70
N PRO A 121 6.91 3.32 12.24
CA PRO A 121 7.42 3.13 13.61
C PRO A 121 8.93 3.30 13.75
N ALA A 122 9.66 3.57 12.65
CA ALA A 122 11.12 3.68 12.67
C ALA A 122 11.57 4.80 11.73
N PRO A 123 12.75 5.43 11.97
CA PRO A 123 13.28 6.45 11.07
C PRO A 123 13.54 5.90 9.67
N LEU A 124 13.22 6.70 8.65
CA LEU A 124 13.47 6.36 7.26
C LEU A 124 14.31 7.44 6.58
N ASN A 125 15.27 7.01 5.76
CA ASN A 125 16.06 7.85 4.88
C ASN A 125 15.64 7.67 3.43
N SER A 126 15.21 6.47 3.06
CA SER A 126 14.79 6.15 1.70
C SER A 126 13.75 5.04 1.68
N VAL A 127 12.96 5.02 0.61
CA VAL A 127 11.96 3.99 0.37
C VAL A 127 12.19 3.43 -1.03
N LEU A 128 12.23 2.11 -1.13
CA LEU A 128 12.35 1.40 -2.41
C LEU A 128 10.98 0.88 -2.84
N ALA A 129 10.76 0.86 -4.14
CA ALA A 129 9.63 0.17 -4.73
C ALA A 129 10.09 -0.73 -5.86
N LEU A 130 9.57 -1.95 -5.90
CA LEU A 130 9.83 -2.90 -6.97
C LEU A 130 8.59 -2.93 -7.87
N VAL A 131 8.79 -2.65 -9.16
CA VAL A 131 7.69 -2.59 -10.13
C VAL A 131 8.10 -3.32 -11.39
N ASN A 132 7.20 -4.16 -11.90
CA ASN A 132 7.37 -4.78 -13.20
C ASN A 132 7.43 -3.68 -14.27
N GLN A 133 8.39 -3.79 -15.19
CA GLN A 133 8.58 -2.82 -16.28
C GLN A 133 7.33 -2.66 -17.15
N ASN A 134 6.48 -3.68 -17.20
CA ASN A 134 5.24 -3.64 -17.96
C ASN A 134 4.09 -2.95 -17.22
N ASN A 135 4.28 -2.60 -15.95
CA ASN A 135 3.25 -1.94 -15.14
C ASN A 135 3.37 -0.42 -15.29
N SER A 136 2.90 0.11 -16.41
CA SER A 136 3.01 1.54 -16.72
C SER A 136 2.23 2.42 -15.74
N ALA A 137 1.12 1.93 -15.21
CA ALA A 137 0.32 2.69 -14.26
C ALA A 137 1.07 2.93 -12.95
N SER A 138 1.73 1.89 -12.40
CA SER A 138 2.53 2.02 -11.20
C SER A 138 3.77 2.87 -11.43
N ILE A 139 4.41 2.76 -12.59
CA ILE A 139 5.57 3.58 -12.94
C ILE A 139 5.19 5.07 -12.96
N LYS A 140 4.06 5.42 -13.59
CA LYS A 140 3.57 6.79 -13.59
C LYS A 140 3.26 7.29 -12.18
N LEU A 141 2.62 6.45 -11.39
CA LEU A 141 2.28 6.76 -10.01
C LEU A 141 3.55 7.07 -9.18
N LEU A 142 4.53 6.18 -9.22
CA LEU A 142 5.77 6.36 -8.48
C LEU A 142 6.53 7.60 -8.94
N THR A 143 6.57 7.85 -10.24
CA THR A 143 7.22 9.05 -10.79
C THR A 143 6.56 10.33 -10.26
N LYS A 144 5.23 10.36 -10.24
CA LYS A 144 4.48 11.52 -9.70
C LYS A 144 4.72 11.72 -8.20
N CYS A 145 4.99 10.64 -7.48
CA CYS A 145 5.25 10.70 -6.05
C CYS A 145 6.72 10.96 -5.71
N GLY A 146 7.56 11.22 -6.71
CA GLY A 146 8.94 11.62 -6.51
C GLY A 146 9.95 10.47 -6.48
N PHE A 147 9.54 9.27 -6.84
CA PHE A 147 10.48 8.15 -6.97
C PHE A 147 11.31 8.30 -8.25
N GLN A 148 12.56 7.87 -8.18
CA GLN A 148 13.49 7.86 -9.31
C GLN A 148 13.95 6.44 -9.57
N GLU A 149 14.12 6.09 -10.85
CA GLU A 149 14.59 4.77 -11.24
C GLU A 149 16.10 4.66 -11.05
N HIS A 150 16.51 3.59 -10.36
CA HIS A 150 17.91 3.19 -10.20
C HIS A 150 18.02 1.70 -10.48
N ASP A 151 18.59 1.33 -11.63
CA ASP A 151 18.67 -0.05 -12.09
C ASP A 151 17.26 -0.68 -12.15
N ALA A 152 17.01 -1.72 -11.37
CA ALA A 152 15.70 -2.38 -11.35
C ALA A 152 14.78 -1.87 -10.24
N HIS A 153 15.15 -0.78 -9.56
CA HIS A 153 14.44 -0.28 -8.39
C HIS A 153 13.98 1.16 -8.58
N TRP A 154 12.93 1.52 -7.88
CA TRP A 154 12.46 2.90 -7.76
C TRP A 154 12.76 3.38 -6.34
N VAL A 155 13.38 4.53 -6.20
CA VAL A 155 13.86 5.04 -4.91
C VAL A 155 13.34 6.45 -4.66
N LYS A 156 12.89 6.69 -3.42
CA LYS A 156 12.54 8.02 -2.95
C LYS A 156 13.32 8.28 -1.66
N TYR A 157 14.03 9.41 -1.63
CA TYR A 157 14.71 9.87 -0.43
C TYR A 157 13.76 10.73 0.39
N VAL A 158 13.63 10.43 1.69
CA VAL A 158 12.57 10.99 2.54
C VAL A 158 13.09 11.72 3.78
N SER A 159 14.38 11.86 3.90
CA SER A 159 14.97 12.59 5.04
C SER A 159 15.83 13.73 4.58
#